data_b6bbea76fd75d9ddeef0f083c955c971
#
_entry.id   b6bbea76fd75d9ddeef0f083c955c971
#
_cell.length_a   1.000
_cell.length_b   1.000
_cell.length_c   1.000
_cell.angle_alpha   90.00
_cell.angle_beta   90.00
_cell.angle_gamma   90.00
#
_symmetry.space_group_name_H-M   'P 1'
#
loop_
_entity.id
_entity.type
_entity.pdbx_description
1 polymer ?
#
loop_
_entity_poly.entity_id
_entity_poly.type
_entity_poly.pdbx_seq_one_letter_code
_entity_poly.pdbx_strand_id
1 'polypeptide(L)'
;MMKKLHSNREFWDQLKENDKVLVKSKDWYDKNAVEELTGLNVPIGPKFILAMTEDCNKFLTVSNIIGWSSEKDLRFEIKHNWYTYSSLFVHKLIIRNYRILL
;
A
#
# COMPACT_ATOMS: atom_id res chain seq x y z
N MET A 1 18.36 24.35 8.41
CA MET A 1 17.61 23.84 7.23
C MET A 1 16.80 22.64 7.58
N MET A 2 15.55 22.65 7.21
CA MET A 2 14.70 21.49 7.42
C MET A 2 15.02 20.42 6.40
N LYS A 3 15.46 19.28 6.88
CA LYS A 3 15.70 18.16 6.00
C LYS A 3 14.39 17.48 5.66
N LYS A 4 14.23 17.11 4.41
CA LYS A 4 13.10 16.33 3.97
C LYS A 4 13.11 15.00 4.72
N LEU A 5 11.95 14.61 5.25
CA LEU A 5 11.88 13.44 6.12
C LEU A 5 12.35 12.18 5.42
N HIS A 6 11.64 11.75 4.40
CA HIS A 6 12.00 10.55 3.68
C HIS A 6 11.53 10.64 2.25
N SER A 7 12.35 10.15 1.35
CA SER A 7 11.85 9.86 0.02
C SER A 7 10.83 8.73 0.11
N ASN A 8 10.04 8.54 -0.91
CA ASN A 8 9.09 7.45 -0.94
C ASN A 8 9.77 6.10 -0.71
N ARG A 9 10.93 5.92 -1.35
CA ARG A 9 11.66 4.67 -1.23
C ARG A 9 12.25 4.46 0.17
N GLU A 10 12.84 5.50 0.73
CA GLU A 10 13.39 5.41 2.08
C GLU A 10 12.31 5.06 3.09
N PHE A 11 11.15 5.66 2.96
CA PHE A 11 10.06 5.37 3.88
C PHE A 11 9.64 3.92 3.76
N TRP A 12 9.35 3.45 2.55
CA TRP A 12 8.81 2.11 2.36
C TRP A 12 9.83 1.01 2.56
N ASP A 13 11.13 1.32 2.48
CA ASP A 13 12.17 0.35 2.83
C ASP A 13 12.14 -0.03 4.30
N GLN A 14 11.45 0.75 5.13
CA GLN A 14 11.27 0.43 6.53
C GLN A 14 10.20 -0.64 6.79
N LEU A 15 9.38 -0.93 5.80
CA LEU A 15 8.28 -1.87 5.96
C LEU A 15 8.83 -3.28 6.20
N LYS A 16 8.26 -3.96 7.19
CA LYS A 16 8.67 -5.31 7.59
C LYS A 16 7.47 -6.20 7.80
N GLU A 17 7.70 -7.49 7.85
CA GLU A 17 6.68 -8.44 8.24
C GLU A 17 6.07 -8.04 9.59
N ASN A 18 4.79 -8.24 9.71
CA ASN A 18 3.99 -7.92 10.89
C ASN A 18 3.71 -6.43 11.10
N ASP A 19 4.26 -5.56 10.29
CA ASP A 19 3.85 -4.16 10.30
C ASP A 19 2.42 -4.04 9.78
N LYS A 20 1.74 -2.96 10.15
CA LYS A 20 0.41 -2.67 9.64
C LYS A 20 0.44 -1.46 8.74
N VAL A 21 -0.35 -1.52 7.69
CA VAL A 21 -0.53 -0.43 6.73
C VAL A 21 -2.00 -0.10 6.63
N LEU A 22 -2.30 1.15 6.32
CA LEU A 22 -3.68 1.62 6.18
C LEU A 22 -4.03 1.71 4.70
N VAL A 23 -5.04 0.95 4.29
CA VAL A 23 -5.53 0.99 2.90
C VAL A 23 -6.26 2.30 2.67
N LYS A 24 -6.07 2.88 1.50
CA LYS A 24 -6.74 4.11 1.12
C LYS A 24 -8.25 3.92 1.03
N SER A 25 -8.99 5.02 1.05
CA SER A 25 -10.45 4.98 1.03
C SER A 25 -10.98 4.55 -0.33
N LYS A 26 -12.22 4.07 -0.34
CA LYS A 26 -12.91 3.77 -1.59
C LYS A 26 -13.07 5.03 -2.44
N ASP A 27 -13.30 6.17 -1.82
CA ASP A 27 -13.39 7.43 -2.54
C ASP A 27 -12.12 7.76 -3.31
N TRP A 28 -10.97 7.45 -2.71
CA TRP A 28 -9.70 7.64 -3.39
C TRP A 28 -9.62 6.77 -4.65
N TYR A 29 -10.02 5.50 -4.54
CA TYR A 29 -10.00 4.60 -5.68
C TYR A 29 -10.99 5.04 -6.76
N ASP A 30 -12.18 5.46 -6.36
CA ASP A 30 -13.18 5.93 -7.30
C ASP A 30 -12.69 7.13 -8.11
N LYS A 31 -11.94 8.02 -7.46
CA LYS A 31 -11.40 9.21 -8.12
C LYS A 31 -10.18 8.93 -8.99
N ASN A 32 -9.46 7.87 -8.70
CA ASN A 32 -8.22 7.53 -9.39
C ASN A 32 -8.36 6.31 -10.27
N ALA A 33 -9.55 5.74 -10.38
CA ALA A 33 -9.79 4.58 -11.20
C ALA A 33 -9.55 4.90 -12.66
N VAL A 34 -8.80 4.04 -13.29
CA VAL A 34 -8.67 4.03 -14.72
C VAL A 34 -9.70 3.06 -15.23
N GLU A 35 -10.14 3.24 -16.42
CA GLU A 35 -11.18 2.44 -17.03
C GLU A 35 -10.89 0.96 -17.04
N GLU A 36 -11.28 0.31 -15.97
CA GLU A 36 -11.15 -1.12 -15.83
C GLU A 36 -12.39 -1.67 -15.17
N LEU A 37 -12.93 -2.69 -15.73
CA LEU A 37 -14.11 -3.33 -15.17
C LEU A 37 -13.84 -4.04 -13.86
N THR A 38 -12.61 -4.46 -13.66
CA THR A 38 -12.26 -5.34 -12.54
C THR A 38 -11.34 -4.70 -11.53
N GLY A 39 -10.94 -3.46 -11.74
CA GLY A 39 -10.07 -2.83 -10.79
C GLY A 39 -9.44 -1.55 -11.26
N LEU A 40 -8.70 -0.96 -10.37
CA LEU A 40 -7.94 0.24 -10.59
C LEU A 40 -6.60 -0.12 -11.20
N ASN A 41 -6.30 0.46 -12.35
CA ASN A 41 -4.97 0.40 -12.91
C ASN A 41 -4.18 1.58 -12.39
N VAL A 42 -3.10 1.30 -11.70
CA VAL A 42 -2.14 2.34 -11.35
C VAL A 42 -0.95 2.21 -12.29
N PRO A 43 -0.34 3.33 -12.67
CA PRO A 43 0.83 3.27 -13.55
C PRO A 43 1.90 2.37 -12.96
N ILE A 44 2.35 1.41 -13.73
CA ILE A 44 3.46 0.54 -13.32
C ILE A 44 3.15 -0.29 -12.06
N GLY A 45 1.91 -0.45 -11.70
CA GLY A 45 1.54 -1.18 -10.49
C GLY A 45 0.61 -2.34 -10.74
N PRO A 46 0.33 -3.14 -9.73
CA PRO A 46 -0.68 -4.16 -9.82
C PRO A 46 -2.07 -3.52 -9.86
N LYS A 47 -3.03 -4.30 -10.30
CA LYS A 47 -4.41 -3.84 -10.29
C LYS A 47 -4.96 -3.88 -8.87
N PHE A 48 -5.72 -2.86 -8.54
CA PHE A 48 -6.56 -2.88 -7.35
C PHE A 48 -7.92 -3.44 -7.77
N ILE A 49 -8.14 -4.70 -7.48
CA ILE A 49 -9.36 -5.38 -7.92
C ILE A 49 -10.54 -5.04 -7.02
N LEU A 50 -11.74 -5.22 -7.57
CA LEU A 50 -12.98 -4.88 -6.87
C LEU A 50 -13.11 -5.55 -5.49
N ALA A 51 -12.67 -6.79 -5.37
CA ALA A 51 -12.73 -7.51 -4.10
C ALA A 51 -11.91 -6.83 -3.00
N MET A 52 -10.88 -6.10 -3.37
CA MET A 52 -10.04 -5.40 -2.39
C MET A 52 -10.72 -4.18 -1.77
N THR A 53 -11.85 -3.74 -2.33
CA THR A 53 -12.58 -2.59 -1.78
C THR A 53 -13.10 -2.84 -0.38
N GLU A 54 -13.26 -4.11 0.00
CA GLU A 54 -13.64 -4.46 1.36
C GLU A 54 -12.61 -4.05 2.39
N ASP A 55 -11.36 -3.89 1.96
CA ASP A 55 -10.26 -3.55 2.83
C ASP A 55 -10.00 -2.04 2.91
N CYS A 56 -10.77 -1.24 2.18
CA CYS A 56 -10.61 0.21 2.22
C CYS A 56 -10.79 0.75 3.64
N ASN A 57 -9.94 1.69 4.01
CA ASN A 57 -9.90 2.28 5.35
C ASN A 57 -9.57 1.31 6.48
N LYS A 58 -9.05 0.15 6.16
CA LYS A 58 -8.66 -0.83 7.17
C LYS A 58 -7.16 -0.92 7.30
N PHE A 59 -6.71 -1.30 8.49
CA PHE A 59 -5.32 -1.65 8.70
C PHE A 59 -5.11 -3.12 8.36
N LEU A 60 -4.13 -3.38 7.52
CA LEU A 60 -3.78 -4.73 7.13
C LEU A 60 -2.38 -5.06 7.62
N THR A 61 -2.19 -6.29 8.06
CA THR A 61 -0.89 -6.75 8.54
C THR A 61 -0.09 -7.35 7.39
N VAL A 62 1.12 -6.89 7.23
CA VAL A 62 2.04 -7.39 6.20
C VAL A 62 2.54 -8.78 6.58
N SER A 63 2.45 -9.71 5.66
CA SER A 63 2.96 -11.07 5.88
C SER A 63 4.30 -11.31 5.20
N ASN A 64 4.55 -10.63 4.09
CA ASN A 64 5.79 -10.84 3.34
C ASN A 64 6.06 -9.65 2.43
N ILE A 65 7.32 -9.28 2.31
CA ILE A 65 7.74 -8.24 1.38
C ILE A 65 8.22 -8.92 0.10
N ILE A 66 7.59 -8.61 -1.00
CA ILE A 66 7.97 -9.17 -2.29
C ILE A 66 9.15 -8.39 -2.87
N GLY A 67 9.03 -7.07 -2.90
CA GLY A 67 10.11 -6.21 -3.40
C GLY A 67 9.60 -5.08 -4.26
N TRP A 68 10.51 -4.27 -4.70
CA TRP A 68 10.21 -3.11 -5.54
C TRP A 68 10.00 -3.54 -6.98
N SER A 69 8.83 -3.21 -7.51
CA SER A 69 8.52 -3.43 -8.92
C SER A 69 8.95 -2.23 -9.77
N SER A 70 8.98 -1.06 -9.15
CA SER A 70 9.47 0.17 -9.74
C SER A 70 9.89 1.10 -8.61
N GLU A 71 10.38 2.30 -8.93
CA GLU A 71 10.79 3.26 -7.92
C GLU A 71 9.70 3.65 -6.94
N LYS A 72 8.44 3.51 -7.34
CA LYS A 72 7.30 3.96 -6.53
C LYS A 72 6.37 2.83 -6.10
N ASP A 73 6.70 1.61 -6.45
CA ASP A 73 5.79 0.48 -6.29
C ASP A 73 6.47 -0.65 -5.52
N LEU A 74 6.36 -0.58 -4.21
CA LEU A 74 6.76 -1.70 -3.35
C LEU A 74 5.60 -2.65 -3.24
N ARG A 75 5.84 -3.91 -3.57
CA ARG A 75 4.82 -4.95 -3.49
C ARG A 75 5.03 -5.81 -2.26
N PHE A 76 3.92 -6.17 -1.65
CA PHE A 76 3.94 -6.99 -0.45
C PHE A 76 2.65 -7.79 -0.37
N GLU A 77 2.71 -8.85 0.42
CA GLU A 77 1.55 -9.69 0.72
C GLU A 77 1.04 -9.35 2.10
N ILE A 78 -0.24 -9.54 2.32
CA ILE A 78 -0.88 -9.30 3.61
C ILE A 78 -1.42 -10.61 4.18
N LYS A 79 -1.59 -10.65 5.49
CA LYS A 79 -2.19 -11.80 6.16
C LYS A 79 -3.67 -11.88 5.83
N HIS A 80 -4.16 -13.08 5.77
CA HIS A 80 -5.58 -13.40 5.62
C HIS A 80 -6.19 -13.20 4.23
N ASN A 81 -5.40 -12.86 3.23
CA ASN A 81 -5.90 -12.94 1.86
C ASN A 81 -4.76 -13.20 0.88
N TRP A 82 -5.14 -13.36 -0.37
CA TRP A 82 -4.23 -13.79 -1.44
C TRP A 82 -3.72 -12.64 -2.29
N TYR A 83 -4.20 -11.42 -2.02
CA TYR A 83 -3.91 -10.31 -2.90
C TYR A 83 -2.51 -9.76 -2.67
N THR A 84 -1.87 -9.41 -3.75
CA THR A 84 -0.64 -8.64 -3.69
C THR A 84 -1.01 -7.17 -3.58
N TYR A 85 -0.52 -6.53 -2.55
CA TYR A 85 -0.72 -5.11 -2.33
C TYR A 85 0.48 -4.32 -2.81
N SER A 86 0.23 -3.05 -3.08
CA SER A 86 1.25 -2.10 -3.48
C SER A 86 1.27 -0.92 -2.52
N SER A 87 2.45 -0.34 -2.33
CA SER A 87 2.56 0.91 -1.59
C SER A 87 1.69 2.03 -2.19
N LEU A 88 1.29 1.89 -3.45
CA LEU A 88 0.39 2.84 -4.11
C LEU A 88 -1.04 2.76 -3.60
N PHE A 89 -1.42 1.64 -3.00
CA PHE A 89 -2.78 1.40 -2.50
C PHE A 89 -2.97 1.80 -1.05
N VAL A 90 -1.91 2.13 -0.37
CA VAL A 90 -1.95 2.40 1.06
C VAL A 90 -1.41 3.79 1.36
N HIS A 91 -1.82 4.33 2.49
CA HIS A 91 -1.28 5.58 2.97
C HIS A 91 0.17 5.40 3.39
N LYS A 92 0.95 6.44 3.28
CA LYS A 92 2.33 6.43 3.76
C LYS A 92 2.34 6.47 5.28
N LEU A 93 1.99 5.34 5.85
CA LEU A 93 1.78 5.18 7.28
C LEU A 93 2.05 3.73 7.65
N ILE A 94 2.97 3.52 8.55
CA ILE A 94 3.30 2.20 9.06
C ILE A 94 3.09 2.19 10.57
N ILE A 95 2.40 1.18 11.08
CA ILE A 95 2.23 0.99 12.52
C ILE A 95 2.97 -0.26 12.94
N ARG A 96 3.82 -0.09 13.92
CA ARG A 96 4.64 -1.16 14.47
C ARG A 96 4.66 -1.03 15.98
N ASN A 97 4.26 -2.09 16.68
CA ASN A 97 4.28 -2.10 18.14
C ASN A 97 3.63 -0.86 18.75
N TYR A 98 2.47 -0.48 18.20
CA TYR A 98 1.72 0.71 18.63
C TYR A 98 2.42 2.03 18.32
N ARG A 99 3.44 2.03 17.51
CA ARG A 99 4.09 3.25 17.05
C ARG A 99 3.71 3.54 15.61
N ILE A 100 3.55 4.82 15.33
CA ILE A 100 3.28 5.28 13.97
C ILE A 100 4.61 5.74 13.38
N LEU A 101 4.94 5.18 12.23
CA LEU A 101 6.11 5.57 11.46
C LEU A 101 5.62 6.36 10.25
N LEU A 102 6.09 7.56 10.13
CA LEU A 102 5.72 8.43 9.01
C LEU A 102 6.96 8.86 8.23
#